data_058fab6742f8a600d1b0053bab8d662c
#
_entry.id   058fab6742f8a600d1b0053bab8d662c
#
_cell.length_a   1.000
_cell.length_b   1.000
_cell.length_c   1.000
_cell.angle_alpha   90.00
_cell.angle_beta   90.00
_cell.angle_gamma   90.00
#
_symmetry.space_group_name_H-M   'P 1'
#
loop_
_entity.id
_entity.type
_entity.pdbx_description
1 polymer ?
#
loop_
_entity_poly.entity_id
_entity_poly.type
_entity_poly.pdbx_seq_one_letter_code
_entity_poly.pdbx_strand_id
1 'polypeptide(L)'
;MRNTGEFPLCSGSTVSAHLHPHQMEVHEFSTYALVIDARSPREFAEDHLPGAVNLPVVDDIEYAEVGTTHKSDKHAAYLIGVEYSLRNIATQIRPLISKYKPTDRMLVYCFRGGKRSRLWADNLRTIGFSVDVLKGGWKNYRRWVVAGLETLPRLFEYRVLTGPTGCGKTRVLKALEAQGEQVLDLEGLAHHRGSLIGALPGISQPTQKLFDSRLLEKLRGFTPERPIWLEAESKKIGNVQIPLSLFEKMHRSQTIPISAPMAERVRLWGEDYPHFKSDPLGMVNKLKPLVPLVSKAEYEDWELMASEGRISELFERVMVSHYDPCYARSMSRNYGVDHMKAVVILDSLAESALLDFAKGLVLEYPFQAPAAH
;
A
#
# COMPACT_ATOMS: atom_id res chain seq x y z
N MET A 1 11.78 27.55 27.17
CA MET A 1 11.68 28.06 25.81
C MET A 1 11.58 26.85 24.88
N ARG A 2 10.41 26.59 24.30
CA ARG A 2 10.20 25.47 23.37
C ARG A 2 10.66 25.95 21.99
N ASN A 3 11.70 25.35 21.46
CA ASN A 3 12.23 25.68 20.15
C ASN A 3 11.26 25.08 19.11
N THR A 4 10.39 25.89 18.54
CA THR A 4 9.53 25.55 17.42
C THR A 4 10.37 25.62 16.14
N GLY A 5 11.26 24.65 15.95
CA GLY A 5 12.04 24.56 14.72
C GLY A 5 11.09 24.30 13.54
N GLU A 6 10.86 25.32 12.74
CA GLU A 6 10.23 25.17 11.44
C GLU A 6 11.13 24.31 10.57
N PHE A 7 10.56 23.22 10.02
CA PHE A 7 11.26 22.38 9.06
C PHE A 7 11.45 23.16 7.76
N PRO A 8 12.66 23.19 7.16
CA PRO A 8 12.81 23.76 5.84
C PRO A 8 12.00 22.93 4.84
N LEU A 9 10.99 23.57 4.26
CA LEU A 9 10.16 22.99 3.22
C LEU A 9 11.01 22.74 1.96
N CYS A 10 11.10 21.49 1.53
CA CYS A 10 11.48 21.23 0.14
C CYS A 10 10.41 21.89 -0.75
N SER A 11 10.83 22.74 -1.65
CA SER A 11 9.97 23.44 -2.62
C SER A 11 9.13 22.42 -3.39
N GLY A 12 7.87 22.24 -2.99
CA GLY A 12 6.93 21.40 -3.71
C GLY A 12 5.80 20.73 -2.93
N SER A 13 5.84 20.61 -1.61
CA SER A 13 4.71 20.03 -0.88
C SER A 13 4.39 20.77 0.41
N THR A 14 3.51 21.72 0.31
CA THR A 14 2.89 22.43 1.43
C THR A 14 2.12 21.53 2.39
N VAL A 15 1.72 20.35 1.93
CA VAL A 15 0.88 19.40 2.67
C VAL A 15 1.61 18.72 3.83
N SER A 16 2.87 18.37 3.68
CA SER A 16 3.62 17.68 4.74
C SER A 16 3.89 18.56 5.96
N ALA A 17 4.02 19.86 5.76
CA ALA A 17 4.25 20.82 6.83
C ALA A 17 3.04 21.02 7.77
N HIS A 18 1.82 20.89 7.23
CA HIS A 18 0.59 21.07 8.00
C HIS A 18 0.17 19.82 8.78
N LEU A 19 0.66 18.64 8.40
CA LEU A 19 0.13 17.38 8.89
C LEU A 19 0.81 16.83 10.14
N HIS A 20 2.11 17.09 10.33
CA HIS A 20 2.89 16.51 11.43
C HIS A 20 3.95 17.42 12.00
N PRO A 21 3.62 18.65 12.43
CA PRO A 21 4.63 19.63 12.85
C PRO A 21 5.45 19.20 14.06
N HIS A 22 5.06 18.12 14.78
CA HIS A 22 5.67 17.80 16.08
C HIS A 22 6.01 16.32 16.28
N GLN A 23 5.81 15.44 15.29
CA GLN A 23 5.94 14.00 15.51
C GLN A 23 7.30 13.43 15.11
N MET A 24 8.01 14.07 14.20
CA MET A 24 9.35 13.67 13.79
C MET A 24 10.28 14.89 13.79
N GLU A 25 11.35 14.80 14.57
CA GLU A 25 12.41 15.81 14.64
C GLU A 25 13.55 15.48 13.65
N VAL A 26 13.20 15.06 12.47
CA VAL A 26 14.14 14.73 11.39
C VAL A 26 13.64 15.27 10.07
N HIS A 27 14.56 15.52 9.16
CA HIS A 27 14.22 15.91 7.79
C HIS A 27 13.43 14.80 7.07
N GLU A 28 12.74 15.16 5.99
CA GLU A 28 12.07 14.19 5.14
C GLU A 28 13.03 13.07 4.71
N PHE A 29 12.56 11.85 4.66
CA PHE A 29 13.41 10.69 4.36
C PHE A 29 14.08 10.77 3.00
N SER A 30 13.43 11.38 2.00
CA SER A 30 13.97 11.60 0.66
C SER A 30 15.17 12.54 0.60
N THR A 31 15.45 13.29 1.66
CA THR A 31 16.63 14.17 1.73
C THR A 31 17.90 13.42 2.09
N TYR A 32 17.80 12.17 2.51
CA TYR A 32 18.94 11.31 2.83
C TYR A 32 19.36 10.48 1.62
N ALA A 33 20.64 10.42 1.34
CA ALA A 33 21.18 9.55 0.30
C ALA A 33 21.05 8.06 0.67
N LEU A 34 21.02 7.75 1.97
CA LEU A 34 20.84 6.41 2.49
C LEU A 34 20.08 6.43 3.81
N VAL A 35 19.04 5.63 3.91
CA VAL A 35 18.30 5.36 5.16
C VAL A 35 18.61 3.92 5.58
N ILE A 36 19.22 3.75 6.76
CA ILE A 36 19.65 2.44 7.28
C ILE A 36 18.71 1.98 8.38
N ASP A 37 18.09 0.82 8.18
CA ASP A 37 17.41 0.09 9.25
C ASP A 37 18.37 -0.92 9.90
N ALA A 38 18.78 -0.64 11.13
CA ALA A 38 19.68 -1.47 11.91
C ALA A 38 18.97 -2.60 12.69
N ARG A 39 17.67 -2.80 12.47
CA ARG A 39 16.89 -3.87 13.09
C ARG A 39 17.12 -5.20 12.37
N SER A 40 16.63 -6.29 12.97
CA SER A 40 16.73 -7.61 12.36
C SER A 40 15.92 -7.71 11.05
N PRO A 41 16.25 -8.66 10.15
CA PRO A 41 15.52 -8.85 8.90
C PRO A 41 14.01 -9.05 9.09
N ARG A 42 13.59 -9.76 10.13
CA ARG A 42 12.17 -9.97 10.45
C ARG A 42 11.48 -8.66 10.87
N GLU A 43 12.14 -7.82 11.69
CA GLU A 43 11.61 -6.51 12.05
C GLU A 43 11.45 -5.60 10.82
N PHE A 44 12.40 -5.65 9.89
CA PHE A 44 12.37 -4.90 8.64
C PHE A 44 11.24 -5.39 7.71
N ALA A 45 11.10 -6.70 7.56
CA ALA A 45 10.05 -7.29 6.72
C ALA A 45 8.64 -6.97 7.25
N GLU A 46 8.49 -6.80 8.58
CA GLU A 46 7.21 -6.43 9.18
C GLU A 46 6.78 -4.99 8.78
N ASP A 47 7.70 -4.03 8.84
CA ASP A 47 7.50 -2.64 8.44
C ASP A 47 8.82 -1.88 8.49
N HIS A 48 9.03 -0.91 7.63
CA HIS A 48 10.22 -0.07 7.57
C HIS A 48 9.91 1.33 7.04
N LEU A 49 10.84 2.27 7.22
CA LEU A 49 10.74 3.60 6.65
C LEU A 49 10.86 3.54 5.12
N PRO A 50 10.17 4.43 4.38
CA PRO A 50 10.29 4.51 2.93
C PRO A 50 11.74 4.61 2.47
N GLY A 51 12.11 3.80 1.47
CA GLY A 51 13.46 3.79 0.91
C GLY A 51 14.57 3.23 1.82
N ALA A 52 14.24 2.71 3.01
CA ALA A 52 15.23 2.14 3.91
C ALA A 52 15.84 0.86 3.38
N VAL A 53 17.14 0.69 3.62
CA VAL A 53 17.89 -0.54 3.38
C VAL A 53 18.13 -1.24 4.72
N ASN A 54 17.84 -2.53 4.78
CA ASN A 54 18.11 -3.30 5.99
C ASN A 54 19.61 -3.66 6.09
N LEU A 55 20.23 -3.15 7.11
CA LEU A 55 21.61 -3.45 7.49
C LEU A 55 21.63 -3.86 8.95
N PRO A 56 21.19 -5.08 9.25
CA PRO A 56 20.98 -5.51 10.61
C PRO A 56 22.30 -5.60 11.38
N VAL A 57 22.29 -5.05 12.60
CA VAL A 57 23.41 -5.25 13.54
C VAL A 57 23.39 -6.63 14.19
N VAL A 58 22.22 -7.28 14.16
CA VAL A 58 22.00 -8.69 14.54
C VAL A 58 20.98 -9.28 13.57
N ASP A 59 21.20 -10.53 13.14
CA ASP A 59 20.19 -11.27 12.39
C ASP A 59 19.06 -11.79 13.32
N ASP A 60 18.11 -12.55 12.76
CA ASP A 60 16.96 -13.01 13.54
C ASP A 60 17.33 -14.07 14.59
N ILE A 61 18.35 -14.89 14.34
CA ILE A 61 18.83 -15.92 15.28
C ILE A 61 19.61 -15.23 16.39
N GLU A 62 20.55 -14.37 16.05
CA GLU A 62 21.35 -13.57 16.98
C GLU A 62 20.46 -12.67 17.86
N TYR A 63 19.40 -12.08 17.26
CA TYR A 63 18.40 -11.29 17.99
C TYR A 63 17.67 -12.13 19.04
N ALA A 64 17.26 -13.35 18.67
CA ALA A 64 16.57 -14.26 19.59
C ALA A 64 17.50 -14.70 20.74
N GLU A 65 18.77 -14.99 20.45
CA GLU A 65 19.78 -15.38 21.44
C GLU A 65 20.03 -14.24 22.44
N VAL A 66 20.34 -13.03 21.94
CA VAL A 66 20.52 -11.84 22.78
C VAL A 66 19.28 -11.58 23.64
N GLY A 67 18.08 -11.71 23.05
CA GLY A 67 16.81 -11.50 23.75
C GLY A 67 16.55 -12.54 24.85
N THR A 68 16.94 -13.77 24.64
CA THR A 68 16.81 -14.87 25.63
C THR A 68 17.81 -14.67 26.76
N THR A 69 19.08 -14.44 26.44
CA THR A 69 20.13 -14.19 27.42
C THR A 69 19.82 -12.95 28.29
N HIS A 70 19.23 -11.90 27.70
CA HIS A 70 18.87 -10.68 28.42
C HIS A 70 17.86 -10.88 29.56
N LYS A 71 17.07 -11.96 29.52
CA LYS A 71 16.11 -12.29 30.59
C LYS A 71 16.81 -12.82 31.84
N SER A 72 17.92 -13.53 31.67
CA SER A 72 18.69 -14.14 32.75
C SER A 72 19.92 -13.32 33.11
N ASP A 73 20.69 -12.85 32.13
CA ASP A 73 21.92 -12.09 32.33
C ASP A 73 22.03 -10.93 31.33
N LYS A 74 21.75 -9.73 31.83
CA LYS A 74 21.80 -8.52 31.00
C LYS A 74 23.23 -8.18 30.54
N HIS A 75 24.25 -8.47 31.37
CA HIS A 75 25.62 -8.15 31.02
C HIS A 75 26.12 -9.09 29.91
N ALA A 76 25.93 -10.39 30.06
CA ALA A 76 26.24 -11.35 29.03
C ALA A 76 25.53 -11.04 27.71
N ALA A 77 24.24 -10.71 27.73
CA ALA A 77 23.49 -10.31 26.56
C ALA A 77 24.07 -9.07 25.87
N TYR A 78 24.60 -8.10 26.62
CA TYR A 78 25.25 -6.94 26.04
C TYR A 78 26.59 -7.28 25.38
N LEU A 79 27.37 -8.18 25.98
CA LEU A 79 28.64 -8.62 25.39
C LEU A 79 28.39 -9.35 24.05
N ILE A 80 27.50 -10.32 24.06
CA ILE A 80 27.12 -11.08 22.83
C ILE A 80 26.55 -10.13 21.78
N GLY A 81 25.63 -9.23 22.17
CA GLY A 81 25.02 -8.28 21.25
C GLY A 81 25.98 -7.29 20.63
N VAL A 82 27.01 -6.84 21.35
CA VAL A 82 28.07 -5.98 20.81
C VAL A 82 28.97 -6.77 19.87
N GLU A 83 29.38 -7.97 20.23
CA GLU A 83 30.18 -8.85 19.36
C GLU A 83 29.50 -9.05 18.00
N TYR A 84 28.24 -9.52 18.01
CA TYR A 84 27.45 -9.70 16.78
C TYR A 84 27.35 -8.40 15.98
N SER A 85 27.02 -7.30 16.64
CA SER A 85 26.86 -6.01 15.99
C SER A 85 28.11 -5.53 15.29
N LEU A 86 29.27 -5.63 15.92
CA LEU A 86 30.55 -5.23 15.31
C LEU A 86 30.94 -6.12 14.14
N ARG A 87 30.75 -7.45 14.26
CA ARG A 87 31.01 -8.40 13.18
C ARG A 87 30.12 -8.12 11.97
N ASN A 88 28.82 -7.92 12.19
CA ASN A 88 27.85 -7.69 11.12
C ASN A 88 28.08 -6.34 10.45
N ILE A 89 28.39 -5.28 11.18
CA ILE A 89 28.76 -3.99 10.62
C ILE A 89 30.04 -4.10 9.78
N ALA A 90 31.07 -4.81 10.27
CA ALA A 90 32.34 -4.95 9.56
C ALA A 90 32.17 -5.62 8.20
N THR A 91 31.28 -6.61 8.08
CA THR A 91 31.00 -7.28 6.81
C THR A 91 30.18 -6.44 5.83
N GLN A 92 29.31 -5.57 6.33
CA GLN A 92 28.34 -4.79 5.54
C GLN A 92 28.87 -3.42 5.14
N ILE A 93 29.74 -2.80 5.95
CA ILE A 93 30.14 -1.40 5.80
C ILE A 93 30.83 -1.13 4.46
N ARG A 94 31.86 -1.91 4.12
CA ARG A 94 32.68 -1.68 2.92
C ARG A 94 31.89 -1.84 1.61
N PRO A 95 31.13 -2.93 1.39
CA PRO A 95 30.39 -3.15 0.13
C PRO A 95 29.33 -2.08 -0.12
N LEU A 96 28.76 -1.52 0.94
CA LEU A 96 27.71 -0.52 0.83
C LEU A 96 28.29 0.90 0.69
N ILE A 97 29.17 1.27 1.62
CA ILE A 97 29.59 2.66 1.82
C ILE A 97 30.48 3.15 0.69
N SER A 98 31.20 2.25 -0.01
CA SER A 98 31.99 2.62 -1.18
C SER A 98 31.20 3.28 -2.32
N LYS A 99 29.87 3.18 -2.28
CA LYS A 99 28.96 3.77 -3.28
C LYS A 99 28.60 5.23 -2.97
N TYR A 100 28.93 5.73 -1.77
CA TYR A 100 28.52 7.04 -1.28
C TYR A 100 29.73 7.94 -1.05
N LYS A 101 29.50 9.24 -1.13
CA LYS A 101 30.51 10.28 -0.89
C LYS A 101 30.42 10.79 0.57
N PRO A 102 31.51 11.28 1.17
CA PRO A 102 31.48 11.85 2.53
C PRO A 102 30.46 13.01 2.71
N THR A 103 30.13 13.70 1.61
CA THR A 103 29.11 14.77 1.58
C THR A 103 27.67 14.26 1.66
N ASP A 104 27.45 12.97 1.42
CA ASP A 104 26.11 12.38 1.42
C ASP A 104 25.61 12.25 2.86
N ARG A 105 24.37 12.68 3.07
CA ARG A 105 23.72 12.56 4.38
C ARG A 105 23.07 11.18 4.51
N MET A 106 23.19 10.60 5.69
CA MET A 106 22.64 9.29 6.00
C MET A 106 21.73 9.37 7.23
N LEU A 107 20.64 8.59 7.22
CA LEU A 107 19.77 8.40 8.37
C LEU A 107 19.90 6.96 8.86
N VAL A 108 20.10 6.79 10.17
CA VAL A 108 20.13 5.46 10.78
C VAL A 108 19.03 5.35 11.82
N TYR A 109 18.31 4.24 11.83
CA TYR A 109 17.35 3.98 12.89
C TYR A 109 17.37 2.53 13.37
N CYS A 110 16.81 2.32 14.55
CA CYS A 110 16.46 1.00 15.06
C CYS A 110 15.09 1.10 15.74
N PHE A 111 14.70 0.15 16.57
CA PHE A 111 13.36 0.12 17.18
C PHE A 111 13.01 1.39 17.98
N ARG A 112 13.97 1.94 18.79
CA ARG A 112 13.79 3.13 19.63
C ARG A 112 14.87 4.21 19.47
N GLY A 113 15.72 4.13 18.46
CA GLY A 113 16.85 5.07 18.30
C GLY A 113 17.94 4.90 19.37
N GLY A 114 18.18 3.65 19.81
CA GLY A 114 19.12 3.33 20.88
C GLY A 114 20.46 2.74 20.39
N LYS A 115 20.99 1.76 21.12
CA LYS A 115 22.32 1.18 20.90
C LYS A 115 22.56 0.69 19.49
N ARG A 116 21.60 -0.06 18.89
CA ARG A 116 21.73 -0.63 17.54
C ARG A 116 22.00 0.45 16.46
N SER A 117 21.22 1.53 16.45
CA SER A 117 21.41 2.63 15.49
C SER A 117 22.64 3.47 15.78
N ARG A 118 23.02 3.65 17.05
CA ARG A 118 24.24 4.40 17.39
C ARG A 118 25.52 3.69 16.92
N LEU A 119 25.58 2.37 17.06
CA LEU A 119 26.72 1.59 16.55
C LEU A 119 26.97 1.84 15.06
N TRP A 120 25.92 1.83 14.22
CA TRP A 120 26.07 2.22 12.82
C TRP A 120 26.47 3.68 12.65
N ALA A 121 25.75 4.60 13.31
CA ALA A 121 25.98 6.02 13.15
C ALA A 121 27.40 6.44 13.55
N ASP A 122 27.92 5.92 14.66
CA ASP A 122 29.22 6.30 15.16
C ASP A 122 30.35 5.76 14.26
N ASN A 123 30.23 4.55 13.72
CA ASN A 123 31.17 4.02 12.73
C ASN A 123 31.15 4.86 11.43
N LEU A 124 29.99 5.21 10.91
CA LEU A 124 29.88 6.03 9.70
C LEU A 124 30.43 7.46 9.91
N ARG A 125 30.21 8.06 11.07
CA ARG A 125 30.78 9.37 11.43
C ARG A 125 32.29 9.32 11.52
N THR A 126 32.87 8.23 12.04
CA THR A 126 34.32 8.01 12.08
C THR A 126 34.93 7.96 10.68
N ILE A 127 34.18 7.47 9.68
CA ILE A 127 34.61 7.47 8.26
C ILE A 127 34.46 8.87 7.63
N GLY A 128 33.71 9.77 8.23
CA GLY A 128 33.53 11.15 7.76
C GLY A 128 32.13 11.47 7.19
N PHE A 129 31.15 10.58 7.29
CA PHE A 129 29.80 10.83 6.83
C PHE A 129 28.99 11.72 7.80
N SER A 130 28.08 12.54 7.25
CA SER A 130 27.06 13.23 8.03
C SER A 130 25.89 12.28 8.32
N VAL A 131 25.69 11.92 9.58
CA VAL A 131 24.74 10.86 9.97
C VAL A 131 23.79 11.35 11.05
N ASP A 132 22.51 11.30 10.77
CA ASP A 132 21.43 11.51 11.72
C ASP A 132 20.93 10.16 12.27
N VAL A 133 20.47 10.17 13.52
CA VAL A 133 19.79 9.04 14.14
C VAL A 133 18.34 9.41 14.40
N LEU A 134 17.41 8.62 13.89
CA LEU A 134 15.98 8.86 14.06
C LEU A 134 15.61 8.82 15.55
N LYS A 135 15.21 9.96 16.09
CA LYS A 135 14.79 10.09 17.50
C LYS A 135 13.53 9.26 17.76
N GLY A 136 13.61 8.37 18.75
CA GLY A 136 12.55 7.42 19.06
C GLY A 136 12.44 6.24 18.08
N GLY A 137 13.24 6.22 17.00
CA GLY A 137 13.36 5.15 16.03
C GLY A 137 12.05 4.76 15.35
N TRP A 138 11.98 3.54 14.86
CA TRP A 138 10.79 2.99 14.20
C TRP A 138 9.51 3.14 15.05
N LYS A 139 9.58 3.03 16.38
CA LYS A 139 8.41 3.21 17.23
C LYS A 139 7.81 4.61 17.12
N ASN A 140 8.65 5.65 16.98
CA ASN A 140 8.19 7.03 16.75
C ASN A 140 7.61 7.20 15.34
N TYR A 141 8.29 6.62 14.33
CA TYR A 141 7.79 6.58 12.97
C TYR A 141 6.39 5.95 12.90
N ARG A 142 6.15 4.81 13.57
CA ARG A 142 4.81 4.18 13.59
C ARG A 142 3.73 5.07 14.22
N ARG A 143 4.06 5.82 15.26
CA ARG A 143 3.11 6.80 15.82
C ARG A 143 2.76 7.88 14.81
N TRP A 144 3.76 8.36 14.10
CA TRP A 144 3.60 9.34 13.05
C TRP A 144 2.74 8.79 11.88
N VAL A 145 2.96 7.55 11.46
CA VAL A 145 2.13 6.91 10.42
C VAL A 145 0.67 6.81 10.86
N VAL A 146 0.42 6.33 12.07
CA VAL A 146 -0.96 6.19 12.59
C VAL A 146 -1.66 7.54 12.65
N ALA A 147 -1.01 8.55 13.23
CA ALA A 147 -1.60 9.90 13.32
C ALA A 147 -1.80 10.53 11.93
N GLY A 148 -0.88 10.28 10.99
CA GLY A 148 -1.01 10.74 9.61
C GLY A 148 -2.21 10.15 8.89
N LEU A 149 -2.43 8.86 9.06
CA LEU A 149 -3.58 8.17 8.47
C LEU A 149 -4.93 8.56 9.12
N GLU A 150 -4.93 9.10 10.33
CA GLU A 150 -6.15 9.65 10.93
C GLU A 150 -6.54 11.01 10.33
N THR A 151 -5.57 11.81 9.91
CA THR A 151 -5.78 13.20 9.51
C THR A 151 -5.69 13.43 8.01
N LEU A 152 -4.64 12.92 7.36
CA LEU A 152 -4.32 13.22 5.97
C LEU A 152 -5.43 12.84 4.97
N PRO A 153 -6.08 11.67 5.06
CA PRO A 153 -7.14 11.31 4.13
C PRO A 153 -8.31 12.31 4.12
N ARG A 154 -8.55 13.02 5.21
CA ARG A 154 -9.68 13.97 5.35
C ARG A 154 -9.47 15.27 4.57
N LEU A 155 -8.24 15.58 4.19
CA LEU A 155 -7.88 16.81 3.50
C LEU A 155 -8.13 16.76 1.99
N PHE A 156 -8.29 15.56 1.44
CA PHE A 156 -8.43 15.37 0.00
C PHE A 156 -9.89 15.24 -0.42
N GLU A 157 -10.17 15.65 -1.65
CA GLU A 157 -11.34 15.24 -2.41
C GLU A 157 -11.05 13.95 -3.17
N TYR A 158 -12.04 13.06 -3.25
CA TYR A 158 -11.89 11.79 -3.95
C TYR A 158 -12.89 11.65 -5.08
N ARG A 159 -12.48 10.92 -6.12
CA ARG A 159 -13.30 10.43 -7.22
C ARG A 159 -13.27 8.91 -7.20
N VAL A 160 -14.39 8.30 -6.82
CA VAL A 160 -14.46 6.87 -6.56
C VAL A 160 -15.02 6.15 -7.77
N LEU A 161 -14.19 5.44 -8.53
CA LEU A 161 -14.65 4.57 -9.61
C LEU A 161 -15.40 3.39 -9.01
N THR A 162 -16.65 3.21 -9.43
CA THR A 162 -17.49 2.09 -9.04
C THR A 162 -17.85 1.27 -10.26
N GLY A 163 -18.15 0.00 -10.11
CA GLY A 163 -18.47 -0.87 -11.23
C GLY A 163 -18.26 -2.36 -10.90
N PRO A 164 -18.94 -3.26 -11.59
CA PRO A 164 -18.85 -4.68 -11.34
C PRO A 164 -17.45 -5.24 -11.59
N THR A 165 -17.21 -6.46 -11.14
CA THR A 165 -15.94 -7.17 -11.35
C THR A 165 -15.59 -7.25 -12.84
N GLY A 166 -14.34 -6.99 -13.19
CA GLY A 166 -13.83 -7.07 -14.56
C GLY A 166 -14.20 -5.89 -15.47
N CYS A 167 -14.89 -4.84 -15.00
CA CYS A 167 -15.23 -3.68 -15.83
C CYS A 167 -14.06 -2.70 -16.07
N GLY A 168 -12.84 -3.03 -15.66
CA GLY A 168 -11.63 -2.28 -16.00
C GLY A 168 -11.28 -1.11 -15.08
N LYS A 169 -11.86 -0.98 -13.87
CA LYS A 169 -11.56 0.11 -12.92
C LYS A 169 -10.07 0.37 -12.75
N THR A 170 -9.30 -0.65 -12.43
CA THR A 170 -7.85 -0.54 -12.23
C THR A 170 -7.11 -0.09 -13.50
N ARG A 171 -7.59 -0.49 -14.70
CA ARG A 171 -7.02 -0.02 -15.97
C ARG A 171 -7.35 1.44 -16.25
N VAL A 172 -8.57 1.89 -15.92
CA VAL A 172 -8.96 3.30 -15.97
C VAL A 172 -8.10 4.13 -15.01
N LEU A 173 -7.84 3.64 -13.78
CA LEU A 173 -6.94 4.31 -12.85
C LEU A 173 -5.52 4.47 -13.43
N LYS A 174 -4.97 3.43 -14.06
CA LYS A 174 -3.67 3.51 -14.74
C LYS A 174 -3.67 4.51 -15.90
N ALA A 175 -4.76 4.58 -16.66
CA ALA A 175 -4.89 5.56 -17.74
C ALA A 175 -4.99 7.00 -17.21
N LEU A 176 -5.65 7.22 -16.07
CA LEU A 176 -5.67 8.51 -15.37
C LEU A 176 -4.28 8.88 -14.82
N GLU A 177 -3.56 7.94 -14.22
CA GLU A 177 -2.18 8.16 -13.72
C GLU A 177 -1.23 8.52 -14.89
N ALA A 178 -1.35 7.85 -16.03
CA ALA A 178 -0.57 8.16 -17.24
C ALA A 178 -0.83 9.57 -17.79
N GLN A 179 -1.97 10.17 -17.47
CA GLN A 179 -2.31 11.55 -17.80
C GLN A 179 -1.89 12.55 -16.71
N GLY A 180 -1.20 12.08 -15.68
CA GLY A 180 -0.71 12.90 -14.60
C GLY A 180 -1.74 13.13 -13.48
N GLU A 181 -2.87 12.41 -13.46
CA GLU A 181 -3.84 12.50 -12.38
C GLU A 181 -3.34 11.82 -11.09
N GLN A 182 -3.84 12.28 -9.94
CA GLN A 182 -3.50 11.68 -8.65
C GLN A 182 -4.30 10.39 -8.46
N VAL A 183 -3.62 9.26 -8.46
CA VAL A 183 -4.24 7.94 -8.34
C VAL A 183 -3.77 7.22 -7.10
N LEU A 184 -4.73 6.69 -6.33
CA LEU A 184 -4.50 5.83 -5.18
C LEU A 184 -4.96 4.40 -5.50
N ASP A 185 -4.02 3.56 -5.92
CA ASP A 185 -4.24 2.13 -6.18
C ASP A 185 -4.12 1.33 -4.87
N LEU A 186 -5.25 1.11 -4.21
CA LEU A 186 -5.30 0.38 -2.93
C LEU A 186 -5.03 -1.12 -3.10
N GLU A 187 -5.47 -1.73 -4.20
CA GLU A 187 -5.19 -3.13 -4.53
C GLU A 187 -3.69 -3.35 -4.77
N GLY A 188 -3.05 -2.44 -5.53
CA GLY A 188 -1.61 -2.45 -5.76
C GLY A 188 -0.82 -2.32 -4.47
N LEU A 189 -1.18 -1.39 -3.58
CA LEU A 189 -0.55 -1.23 -2.27
C LEU A 189 -0.71 -2.47 -1.38
N ALA A 190 -1.86 -3.15 -1.46
CA ALA A 190 -2.17 -4.36 -0.71
C ALA A 190 -1.58 -5.63 -1.33
N HIS A 191 -1.05 -5.58 -2.55
CA HIS A 191 -0.68 -6.74 -3.35
C HIS A 191 -1.82 -7.77 -3.44
N HIS A 192 -3.06 -7.30 -3.64
CA HIS A 192 -4.25 -8.14 -3.63
C HIS A 192 -5.41 -7.48 -4.38
N ARG A 193 -6.15 -8.22 -5.18
CA ARG A 193 -7.26 -7.73 -6.03
C ARG A 193 -8.62 -7.76 -5.33
N GLY A 194 -8.69 -7.43 -4.05
CA GLY A 194 -9.91 -7.26 -3.26
C GLY A 194 -10.79 -8.52 -3.05
N SER A 195 -10.89 -9.40 -4.02
CA SER A 195 -11.81 -10.55 -4.02
C SER A 195 -11.24 -11.79 -3.29
N LEU A 196 -12.08 -12.82 -3.05
CA LEU A 196 -11.64 -14.08 -2.44
C LEU A 196 -10.51 -14.78 -3.22
N ILE A 197 -10.48 -14.62 -4.54
CA ILE A 197 -9.44 -15.15 -5.41
C ILE A 197 -8.38 -14.12 -5.79
N GLY A 198 -8.40 -12.96 -5.15
CA GLY A 198 -7.56 -11.80 -5.48
C GLY A 198 -6.09 -11.90 -5.09
N ALA A 199 -5.66 -12.97 -4.42
CA ALA A 199 -4.26 -13.20 -4.08
C ALA A 199 -3.40 -13.35 -5.35
N LEU A 200 -2.28 -12.60 -5.39
CA LEU A 200 -1.36 -12.63 -6.52
C LEU A 200 -0.40 -13.83 -6.39
N PRO A 201 -0.23 -14.67 -7.45
CA PRO A 201 0.68 -15.80 -7.40
C PRO A 201 2.13 -15.38 -7.10
N GLY A 202 2.74 -16.05 -6.12
CA GLY A 202 4.14 -15.79 -5.76
C GLY A 202 4.42 -14.46 -5.05
N ILE A 203 3.39 -13.65 -4.80
CA ILE A 203 3.52 -12.35 -4.13
C ILE A 203 2.77 -12.40 -2.80
N SER A 204 3.47 -12.19 -1.70
CA SER A 204 2.85 -12.07 -0.38
C SER A 204 2.27 -10.68 -0.16
N GLN A 205 1.11 -10.62 0.50
CA GLN A 205 0.58 -9.34 0.96
C GLN A 205 1.53 -8.71 1.99
N PRO A 206 1.61 -7.37 2.03
CA PRO A 206 2.31 -6.68 3.11
C PRO A 206 1.63 -6.96 4.46
N THR A 207 2.36 -6.77 5.54
CA THR A 207 1.75 -6.66 6.86
C THR A 207 0.85 -5.42 6.91
N GLN A 208 -0.07 -5.35 7.87
CA GLN A 208 -0.88 -4.14 8.09
C GLN A 208 0.00 -2.90 8.29
N LYS A 209 1.10 -3.03 9.03
CA LYS A 209 2.00 -1.90 9.31
C LYS A 209 2.69 -1.39 8.04
N LEU A 210 3.17 -2.30 7.22
CA LEU A 210 3.83 -1.94 5.96
C LEU A 210 2.83 -1.35 4.95
N PHE A 211 1.61 -1.88 4.90
CA PHE A 211 0.52 -1.29 4.11
C PHE A 211 0.23 0.14 4.56
N ASP A 212 0.07 0.37 5.86
CA ASP A 212 -0.17 1.70 6.43
C ASP A 212 0.96 2.68 6.07
N SER A 213 2.22 2.24 6.19
CA SER A 213 3.39 3.06 5.87
C SER A 213 3.42 3.46 4.40
N ARG A 214 3.17 2.52 3.49
CA ARG A 214 3.09 2.76 2.04
C ARG A 214 1.91 3.66 1.68
N LEU A 215 0.76 3.44 2.31
CA LEU A 215 -0.43 4.27 2.09
C LEU A 215 -0.19 5.72 2.51
N LEU A 216 0.39 5.94 3.70
CA LEU A 216 0.73 7.28 4.15
C LEU A 216 1.71 7.96 3.19
N GLU A 217 2.74 7.25 2.76
CA GLU A 217 3.75 7.80 1.84
C GLU A 217 3.13 8.19 0.49
N LYS A 218 2.24 7.34 -0.06
CA LYS A 218 1.53 7.67 -1.31
C LYS A 218 0.64 8.91 -1.11
N LEU A 219 -0.11 9.00 -0.01
CA LEU A 219 -0.97 10.16 0.29
C LEU A 219 -0.17 11.45 0.48
N ARG A 220 1.02 11.39 1.08
CA ARG A 220 1.91 12.53 1.25
C ARG A 220 2.46 13.08 -0.07
N GLY A 221 2.50 12.26 -1.11
CA GLY A 221 2.88 12.68 -2.46
C GLY A 221 1.80 13.44 -3.21
N PHE A 222 0.58 13.51 -2.67
CA PHE A 222 -0.55 14.19 -3.31
C PHE A 222 -0.74 15.62 -2.82
N THR A 223 -1.38 16.47 -3.63
CA THR A 223 -1.75 17.83 -3.27
C THR A 223 -3.27 17.94 -3.06
N PRO A 224 -3.75 18.69 -2.04
CA PRO A 224 -5.19 18.83 -1.79
C PRO A 224 -5.95 19.61 -2.87
N GLU A 225 -5.24 20.36 -3.69
CA GLU A 225 -5.78 21.15 -4.78
C GLU A 225 -6.21 20.33 -6.00
N ARG A 226 -5.99 19.02 -5.95
CA ARG A 226 -6.37 18.08 -7.00
C ARG A 226 -7.08 16.86 -6.41
N PRO A 227 -8.13 16.32 -7.05
CA PRO A 227 -8.80 15.15 -6.55
C PRO A 227 -7.90 13.91 -6.63
N ILE A 228 -8.14 12.96 -5.75
CA ILE A 228 -7.52 11.64 -5.81
C ILE A 228 -8.53 10.66 -6.42
N TRP A 229 -8.12 9.98 -7.48
CA TRP A 229 -8.88 8.93 -8.11
C TRP A 229 -8.54 7.58 -7.47
N LEU A 230 -9.55 6.80 -7.14
CA LEU A 230 -9.41 5.46 -6.61
C LEU A 230 -10.63 4.60 -6.96
N GLU A 231 -10.54 3.30 -6.76
CA GLU A 231 -11.67 2.40 -6.94
C GLU A 231 -12.41 2.13 -5.62
N ALA A 232 -13.71 1.85 -5.73
CA ALA A 232 -14.53 1.46 -4.59
C ALA A 232 -14.05 0.13 -4.03
N GLU A 233 -13.63 0.15 -2.78
CA GLU A 233 -13.12 -1.02 -2.07
C GLU A 233 -13.88 -1.30 -0.79
N SER A 234 -13.85 -2.55 -0.37
CA SER A 234 -14.31 -2.95 0.96
C SER A 234 -13.31 -2.50 2.02
N LYS A 235 -13.76 -2.39 3.28
CA LYS A 235 -12.88 -2.03 4.40
C LYS A 235 -11.64 -2.94 4.52
N LYS A 236 -11.74 -4.17 3.99
CA LYS A 236 -10.68 -5.17 4.05
C LYS A 236 -10.30 -5.62 2.63
N ILE A 237 -9.00 -5.54 2.30
CA ILE A 237 -8.40 -6.01 1.06
C ILE A 237 -7.49 -7.20 1.41
N GLY A 238 -7.96 -8.43 1.17
CA GLY A 238 -7.26 -9.63 1.63
C GLY A 238 -7.02 -9.61 3.14
N ASN A 239 -5.77 -9.48 3.58
CA ASN A 239 -5.39 -9.49 5.00
C ASN A 239 -5.19 -8.10 5.61
N VAL A 240 -5.23 -7.03 4.81
CA VAL A 240 -5.04 -5.66 5.30
C VAL A 240 -6.36 -4.88 5.35
N GLN A 241 -6.42 -3.86 6.19
CA GLN A 241 -7.58 -3.00 6.37
C GLN A 241 -7.26 -1.57 5.95
N ILE A 242 -8.21 -0.94 5.27
CA ILE A 242 -8.16 0.49 4.95
C ILE A 242 -8.40 1.29 6.25
N PRO A 243 -7.60 2.32 6.56
CA PRO A 243 -7.84 3.21 7.69
C PRO A 243 -9.25 3.79 7.68
N LEU A 244 -9.87 3.86 8.85
CA LEU A 244 -11.27 4.30 8.97
C LEU A 244 -11.50 5.69 8.37
N SER A 245 -10.57 6.61 8.58
CA SER A 245 -10.61 7.98 8.04
C SER A 245 -10.71 8.02 6.51
N LEU A 246 -9.93 7.18 5.82
CA LEU A 246 -9.98 7.05 4.36
C LEU A 246 -11.28 6.36 3.93
N PHE A 247 -11.64 5.26 4.57
CA PHE A 247 -12.85 4.50 4.27
C PHE A 247 -14.12 5.36 4.37
N GLU A 248 -14.29 6.12 5.46
CA GLU A 248 -15.41 7.04 5.64
C GLU A 248 -15.42 8.16 4.59
N LYS A 249 -14.25 8.70 4.26
CA LYS A 249 -14.15 9.77 3.25
C LYS A 249 -14.49 9.24 1.85
N MET A 250 -14.02 8.06 1.48
CA MET A 250 -14.38 7.39 0.22
C MET A 250 -15.88 7.24 0.06
N HIS A 251 -16.59 6.79 1.11
CA HIS A 251 -18.04 6.56 1.08
C HIS A 251 -18.89 7.84 1.00
N ARG A 252 -18.31 8.98 1.34
CA ARG A 252 -18.96 10.30 1.23
C ARG A 252 -18.53 11.07 -0.01
N SER A 253 -17.66 10.48 -0.82
CA SER A 253 -17.10 11.12 -2.00
C SER A 253 -17.94 10.84 -3.25
N GLN A 254 -17.71 11.62 -4.30
CA GLN A 254 -18.37 11.45 -5.57
C GLN A 254 -18.05 10.09 -6.19
N THR A 255 -19.07 9.32 -6.52
CA THR A 255 -18.94 8.05 -7.22
C THR A 255 -19.10 8.23 -8.73
N ILE A 256 -18.36 7.45 -9.48
CA ILE A 256 -18.39 7.43 -10.93
C ILE A 256 -18.61 5.98 -11.36
N PRO A 257 -19.86 5.59 -11.64
CA PRO A 257 -20.18 4.22 -12.01
C PRO A 257 -19.76 3.95 -13.46
N ILE A 258 -18.90 2.95 -13.63
CA ILE A 258 -18.47 2.46 -14.94
C ILE A 258 -18.92 1.02 -15.15
N SER A 259 -19.15 0.63 -16.39
CA SER A 259 -19.47 -0.73 -16.80
C SER A 259 -18.80 -1.06 -18.11
N ALA A 260 -18.73 -2.35 -18.42
CA ALA A 260 -18.26 -2.86 -19.72
C ALA A 260 -19.12 -4.06 -20.15
N PRO A 261 -19.22 -4.34 -21.45
CA PRO A 261 -19.91 -5.54 -21.96
C PRO A 261 -19.35 -6.82 -21.33
N MET A 262 -20.22 -7.82 -21.10
CA MET A 262 -19.82 -9.07 -20.45
C MET A 262 -18.63 -9.75 -21.15
N ALA A 263 -18.62 -9.75 -22.48
CA ALA A 263 -17.52 -10.33 -23.25
C ALA A 263 -16.17 -9.68 -22.93
N GLU A 264 -16.13 -8.32 -22.79
CA GLU A 264 -14.92 -7.57 -22.40
C GLU A 264 -14.51 -7.87 -20.96
N ARG A 265 -15.48 -7.99 -20.06
CA ARG A 265 -15.24 -8.33 -18.65
C ARG A 265 -14.62 -9.74 -18.51
N VAL A 266 -15.16 -10.73 -19.24
CA VAL A 266 -14.63 -12.09 -19.26
C VAL A 266 -13.22 -12.14 -19.86
N ARG A 267 -13.01 -11.41 -20.98
CA ARG A 267 -11.69 -11.30 -21.61
C ARG A 267 -10.66 -10.73 -20.62
N LEU A 268 -11.00 -9.60 -19.99
CA LEU A 268 -10.13 -8.93 -19.03
C LEU A 268 -9.83 -9.82 -17.81
N TRP A 269 -10.84 -10.52 -17.28
CA TRP A 269 -10.63 -11.41 -16.15
C TRP A 269 -9.67 -12.54 -16.50
N GLY A 270 -9.78 -13.08 -17.73
CA GLY A 270 -8.84 -14.06 -18.25
C GLY A 270 -7.41 -13.55 -18.43
N GLU A 271 -7.22 -12.24 -18.70
CA GLU A 271 -5.91 -11.60 -18.76
C GLU A 271 -5.35 -11.34 -17.36
N ASP A 272 -6.19 -10.92 -16.44
CA ASP A 272 -5.80 -10.60 -15.07
C ASP A 272 -5.51 -11.84 -14.21
N TYR A 273 -6.10 -12.98 -14.54
CA TYR A 273 -5.94 -14.24 -13.82
C TYR A 273 -5.47 -15.39 -14.75
N PRO A 274 -4.32 -15.24 -15.45
CA PRO A 274 -3.85 -16.25 -16.42
C PRO A 274 -3.59 -17.62 -15.78
N HIS A 275 -3.23 -17.64 -14.50
CA HIS A 275 -3.01 -18.88 -13.76
C HIS A 275 -4.29 -19.71 -13.55
N PHE A 276 -5.47 -19.09 -13.56
CA PHE A 276 -6.73 -19.82 -13.50
C PHE A 276 -7.16 -20.41 -14.85
N LYS A 277 -6.61 -19.90 -15.96
CA LYS A 277 -6.78 -20.57 -17.26
C LYS A 277 -6.06 -21.92 -17.30
N SER A 278 -4.93 -22.03 -16.61
CA SER A 278 -4.18 -23.30 -16.52
C SER A 278 -4.63 -24.21 -15.39
N ASP A 279 -5.32 -23.69 -14.37
CA ASP A 279 -5.86 -24.42 -13.23
C ASP A 279 -7.28 -23.94 -12.86
N PRO A 280 -8.30 -24.25 -13.70
CA PRO A 280 -9.68 -23.83 -13.42
C PRO A 280 -10.28 -24.49 -12.18
N LEU A 281 -9.94 -25.77 -11.94
CA LEU A 281 -10.39 -26.49 -10.74
C LEU A 281 -9.78 -25.87 -9.47
N GLY A 282 -8.53 -25.47 -9.52
CA GLY A 282 -7.89 -24.72 -8.41
C GLY A 282 -8.59 -23.39 -8.12
N MET A 283 -9.10 -22.69 -9.15
CA MET A 283 -9.94 -21.52 -8.98
C MET A 283 -11.24 -21.86 -8.25
N VAL A 284 -11.99 -22.86 -8.75
CA VAL A 284 -13.28 -23.27 -8.17
C VAL A 284 -13.10 -23.72 -6.72
N ASN A 285 -12.03 -24.47 -6.40
CA ASN A 285 -11.71 -24.87 -5.03
C ASN A 285 -11.52 -23.65 -4.09
N LYS A 286 -10.90 -22.57 -4.57
CA LYS A 286 -10.78 -21.32 -3.77
C LYS A 286 -12.13 -20.64 -3.55
N LEU A 287 -13.11 -20.85 -4.43
CA LEU A 287 -14.48 -20.33 -4.30
C LEU A 287 -15.39 -21.19 -3.42
N LYS A 288 -14.93 -22.34 -2.93
CA LYS A 288 -15.71 -23.24 -2.06
C LYS A 288 -16.34 -22.55 -0.82
N PRO A 289 -15.72 -21.56 -0.18
CA PRO A 289 -16.38 -20.80 0.89
C PRO A 289 -17.65 -20.06 0.48
N LEU A 290 -17.92 -19.90 -0.83
CA LEU A 290 -19.10 -19.22 -1.36
C LEU A 290 -20.34 -20.15 -1.47
N VAL A 291 -20.20 -21.45 -1.30
CA VAL A 291 -21.31 -22.43 -1.42
C VAL A 291 -22.55 -22.01 -0.61
N PRO A 292 -22.43 -21.51 0.64
CA PRO A 292 -23.59 -21.04 1.39
C PRO A 292 -24.29 -19.81 0.79
N LEU A 293 -23.62 -19.08 -0.10
CA LEU A 293 -24.13 -17.84 -0.72
C LEU A 293 -24.72 -18.08 -2.12
N VAL A 294 -24.28 -19.08 -2.86
CA VAL A 294 -24.72 -19.34 -4.22
C VAL A 294 -25.64 -20.55 -4.34
N SER A 295 -25.38 -21.64 -3.78
CA SER A 295 -26.03 -22.94 -3.62
C SER A 295 -25.05 -24.05 -3.97
N LYS A 296 -25.38 -25.27 -3.52
CA LYS A 296 -24.56 -26.45 -3.86
C LYS A 296 -24.62 -26.78 -5.36
N ALA A 297 -25.81 -26.69 -5.95
CA ALA A 297 -26.00 -26.98 -7.39
C ALA A 297 -25.19 -25.99 -8.26
N GLU A 298 -25.19 -24.70 -7.94
CA GLU A 298 -24.40 -23.71 -8.66
C GLU A 298 -22.89 -23.97 -8.56
N TYR A 299 -22.43 -24.41 -7.40
CA TYR A 299 -21.02 -24.77 -7.21
C TYR A 299 -20.64 -26.03 -8.02
N GLU A 300 -21.52 -27.04 -8.05
CA GLU A 300 -21.32 -28.25 -8.86
C GLU A 300 -21.29 -27.92 -10.39
N ASP A 301 -22.09 -26.95 -10.86
CA ASP A 301 -22.01 -26.45 -12.23
C ASP A 301 -20.65 -25.76 -12.50
N TRP A 302 -20.10 -25.02 -11.55
CA TRP A 302 -18.76 -24.45 -11.69
C TRP A 302 -17.66 -25.53 -11.78
N GLU A 303 -17.76 -26.59 -10.95
CA GLU A 303 -16.84 -27.72 -11.00
C GLU A 303 -16.91 -28.45 -12.36
N LEU A 304 -18.11 -28.62 -12.89
CA LEU A 304 -18.31 -29.23 -14.22
C LEU A 304 -17.68 -28.37 -15.33
N MET A 305 -17.98 -27.07 -15.38
CA MET A 305 -17.38 -26.15 -16.37
C MET A 305 -15.86 -26.13 -16.28
N ALA A 306 -15.31 -26.15 -15.08
CA ALA A 306 -13.86 -26.19 -14.84
C ALA A 306 -13.24 -27.49 -15.37
N SER A 307 -13.88 -28.64 -15.13
CA SER A 307 -13.41 -29.96 -15.59
C SER A 307 -13.46 -30.12 -17.11
N GLU A 308 -14.42 -29.46 -17.74
CA GLU A 308 -14.59 -29.45 -19.20
C GLU A 308 -13.72 -28.39 -19.91
N GLY A 309 -13.00 -27.55 -19.18
CA GLY A 309 -12.17 -26.48 -19.73
C GLY A 309 -12.97 -25.30 -20.30
N ARG A 310 -14.23 -25.13 -19.92
CA ARG A 310 -15.12 -24.04 -20.35
C ARG A 310 -14.86 -22.75 -19.56
N ILE A 311 -13.65 -22.24 -19.66
CA ILE A 311 -13.13 -21.18 -18.81
C ILE A 311 -13.90 -19.87 -18.94
N SER A 312 -14.24 -19.45 -20.16
CA SER A 312 -14.96 -18.19 -20.39
C SER A 312 -16.38 -18.25 -19.82
N GLU A 313 -17.05 -19.38 -20.00
CA GLU A 313 -18.38 -19.60 -19.43
C GLU A 313 -18.35 -19.67 -17.89
N LEU A 314 -17.34 -20.33 -17.34
CA LEU A 314 -17.11 -20.37 -15.90
C LEU A 314 -16.92 -18.95 -15.33
N PHE A 315 -16.08 -18.13 -15.99
CA PHE A 315 -15.85 -16.76 -15.55
C PHE A 315 -17.14 -15.93 -15.59
N GLU A 316 -17.88 -15.99 -16.69
CA GLU A 316 -19.17 -15.33 -16.82
C GLU A 316 -20.16 -15.81 -15.75
N ARG A 317 -20.27 -17.13 -15.55
CA ARG A 317 -21.19 -17.72 -14.58
C ARG A 317 -20.88 -17.26 -13.16
N VAL A 318 -19.62 -17.28 -12.74
CA VAL A 318 -19.20 -16.81 -11.41
C VAL A 318 -19.45 -15.30 -11.23
N MET A 319 -19.25 -14.48 -12.27
CA MET A 319 -19.60 -13.06 -12.20
C MET A 319 -21.10 -12.86 -11.98
N VAL A 320 -21.94 -13.51 -12.77
CA VAL A 320 -23.40 -13.34 -12.74
C VAL A 320 -24.02 -13.91 -11.47
N SER A 321 -23.57 -15.07 -11.03
CA SER A 321 -24.18 -15.75 -9.88
C SER A 321 -23.68 -15.27 -8.53
N HIS A 322 -22.49 -14.68 -8.48
CA HIS A 322 -21.89 -14.26 -7.19
C HIS A 322 -21.44 -12.80 -7.16
N TYR A 323 -20.48 -12.40 -8.03
CA TYR A 323 -19.82 -11.10 -7.88
C TYR A 323 -20.76 -9.92 -8.15
N ASP A 324 -21.56 -9.95 -9.20
CA ASP A 324 -22.45 -8.85 -9.56
C ASP A 324 -23.58 -8.64 -8.53
N PRO A 325 -24.24 -9.69 -8.00
CA PRO A 325 -25.19 -9.54 -6.90
C PRO A 325 -24.54 -9.02 -5.60
N CYS A 326 -23.33 -9.48 -5.28
CA CYS A 326 -22.61 -8.99 -4.11
C CYS A 326 -22.23 -7.53 -4.26
N TYR A 327 -21.74 -7.15 -5.44
CA TYR A 327 -21.40 -5.76 -5.75
C TYR A 327 -22.63 -4.85 -5.65
N ALA A 328 -23.77 -5.22 -6.25
CA ALA A 328 -25.01 -4.44 -6.19
C ALA A 328 -25.47 -4.23 -4.74
N ARG A 329 -25.46 -5.28 -3.90
CA ARG A 329 -25.76 -5.17 -2.46
C ARG A 329 -24.81 -4.25 -1.70
N SER A 330 -23.51 -4.34 -2.01
CA SER A 330 -22.47 -3.50 -1.39
C SER A 330 -22.67 -2.04 -1.75
N MET A 331 -22.91 -1.74 -3.02
CA MET A 331 -23.15 -0.38 -3.50
C MET A 331 -24.39 0.24 -2.86
N SER A 332 -25.51 -0.47 -2.85
CA SER A 332 -26.76 0.00 -2.21
C SER A 332 -26.57 0.31 -0.72
N ARG A 333 -25.78 -0.50 -0.02
CA ARG A 333 -25.51 -0.33 1.42
C ARG A 333 -24.58 0.82 1.75
N ASN A 334 -23.52 0.99 0.94
CA ASN A 334 -22.38 1.83 1.29
C ASN A 334 -22.43 3.22 0.64
N TYR A 335 -23.04 3.36 -0.54
CA TYR A 335 -23.02 4.63 -1.29
C TYR A 335 -24.40 5.28 -1.48
N GLY A 336 -25.49 4.61 -1.07
CA GLY A 336 -26.86 5.14 -1.20
C GLY A 336 -27.33 5.29 -2.65
N VAL A 337 -28.64 5.57 -2.83
CA VAL A 337 -29.25 5.69 -4.17
C VAL A 337 -28.95 7.04 -4.82
N ASP A 338 -28.76 8.09 -4.01
CA ASP A 338 -28.62 9.48 -4.48
C ASP A 338 -27.27 9.81 -5.12
N HIS A 339 -26.28 8.92 -5.01
CA HIS A 339 -24.97 9.10 -5.60
C HIS A 339 -24.78 8.37 -6.95
N MET A 340 -25.79 7.68 -7.44
CA MET A 340 -25.74 6.96 -8.72
C MET A 340 -26.02 7.93 -9.87
N LYS A 341 -24.97 8.55 -10.40
CA LYS A 341 -25.01 9.17 -11.73
C LYS A 341 -25.23 8.10 -12.81
N ALA A 342 -25.53 8.54 -14.05
CA ALA A 342 -25.64 7.63 -15.17
C ALA A 342 -24.37 6.75 -15.28
N VAL A 343 -24.59 5.44 -15.48
CA VAL A 343 -23.48 4.49 -15.67
C VAL A 343 -22.79 4.79 -16.99
N VAL A 344 -21.48 5.03 -16.94
CA VAL A 344 -20.69 5.24 -18.16
C VAL A 344 -20.22 3.89 -18.67
N ILE A 345 -20.57 3.57 -19.89
CA ILE A 345 -20.24 2.28 -20.52
C ILE A 345 -18.93 2.42 -21.27
N LEU A 346 -18.00 1.53 -20.97
CA LEU A 346 -16.75 1.35 -21.69
C LEU A 346 -16.99 0.33 -22.81
N ASP A 347 -17.11 0.77 -24.06
CA ASP A 347 -17.32 -0.11 -25.21
C ASP A 347 -16.13 -1.05 -25.44
N SER A 348 -14.93 -0.63 -25.05
CA SER A 348 -13.69 -1.41 -25.19
C SER A 348 -12.75 -1.14 -24.02
N LEU A 349 -12.05 -2.18 -23.59
CA LEU A 349 -10.98 -2.13 -22.58
C LEU A 349 -9.57 -2.11 -23.22
N ALA A 350 -9.47 -1.76 -24.51
CA ALA A 350 -8.19 -1.53 -25.18
C ALA A 350 -7.52 -0.26 -24.64
N GLU A 351 -6.20 -0.23 -24.63
CA GLU A 351 -5.41 0.85 -24.02
C GLU A 351 -5.75 2.25 -24.59
N SER A 352 -5.89 2.38 -25.91
CA SER A 352 -6.27 3.65 -26.55
C SER A 352 -7.65 4.13 -26.12
N ALA A 353 -8.63 3.25 -26.06
CA ALA A 353 -9.99 3.57 -25.62
C ALA A 353 -10.00 3.99 -24.13
N LEU A 354 -9.20 3.34 -23.30
CA LEU A 354 -9.06 3.68 -21.88
C LEU A 354 -8.42 5.06 -21.68
N LEU A 355 -7.41 5.42 -22.49
CA LEU A 355 -6.78 6.75 -22.45
C LEU A 355 -7.76 7.86 -22.85
N ASP A 356 -8.56 7.65 -23.91
CA ASP A 356 -9.55 8.64 -24.33
C ASP A 356 -10.71 8.74 -23.34
N PHE A 357 -11.13 7.62 -22.77
CA PHE A 357 -12.11 7.58 -21.71
C PHE A 357 -11.63 8.34 -20.45
N ALA A 358 -10.39 8.12 -20.03
CA ALA A 358 -9.80 8.83 -18.90
C ALA A 358 -9.75 10.36 -19.12
N LYS A 359 -9.42 10.82 -20.35
CA LYS A 359 -9.51 12.26 -20.71
C LYS A 359 -10.92 12.80 -20.55
N GLY A 360 -11.92 12.04 -21.02
CA GLY A 360 -13.33 12.40 -20.88
C GLY A 360 -13.73 12.54 -19.40
N LEU A 361 -13.31 11.61 -18.54
CA LEU A 361 -13.57 11.68 -17.11
C LEU A 361 -12.98 12.93 -16.46
N VAL A 362 -11.75 13.29 -16.78
CA VAL A 362 -11.11 14.50 -16.22
C VAL A 362 -11.88 15.78 -16.61
N LEU A 363 -12.37 15.85 -17.84
CA LEU A 363 -13.17 16.98 -18.32
C LEU A 363 -14.58 17.03 -17.69
N GLU A 364 -15.21 15.87 -17.52
CA GLU A 364 -16.56 15.77 -16.95
C GLU A 364 -16.59 16.01 -15.44
N TYR A 365 -15.51 15.64 -14.74
CA TYR A 365 -15.39 15.72 -13.28
C TYR A 365 -14.24 16.66 -12.84
N PRO A 366 -14.27 17.93 -13.25
CA PRO A 366 -13.23 18.89 -12.91
C PRO A 366 -13.13 19.07 -11.39
N PHE A 367 -11.94 19.40 -10.93
CA PHE A 367 -11.75 19.80 -9.53
C PHE A 367 -12.45 21.13 -9.28
N GLN A 368 -13.32 21.15 -8.29
CA GLN A 368 -13.90 22.37 -7.77
C GLN A 368 -13.24 22.64 -6.42
N ALA A 369 -12.41 23.67 -6.35
CA ALA A 369 -11.85 24.08 -5.06
C ALA A 369 -13.00 24.32 -4.06
N PRO A 370 -12.91 23.80 -2.82
CA PRO A 370 -13.90 24.13 -1.80
C PRO A 370 -13.96 25.65 -1.64
N ALA A 371 -15.17 26.20 -1.59
CA ALA A 371 -15.34 27.63 -1.31
C ALA A 371 -14.59 27.96 -0.01
N ALA A 372 -13.71 28.95 -0.07
CA ALA A 372 -13.01 29.44 1.11
C ALA A 372 -14.07 29.95 2.09
N HIS A 373 -14.18 29.29 3.23
CA HIS A 373 -15.02 29.71 4.36
C HIS A 373 -14.23 30.58 5.31
#